data_2ac6ba8f462a1601c08fa4096c17a715
#
_entry.id   2ac6ba8f462a1601c08fa4096c17a715
#
_cell.length_a   1.000
_cell.length_b   1.000
_cell.length_c   1.000
_cell.angle_alpha   90.00
_cell.angle_beta   90.00
_cell.angle_gamma   90.00
#
_symmetry.space_group_name_H-M   'P 1'
#
loop_
_entity.id
_entity.type
_entity.pdbx_description
1 polymer ?
#
loop_
_entity_poly.entity_id
_entity_poly.type
_entity_poly.pdbx_seq_one_letter_code
_entity_poly.pdbx_strand_id
1 'polypeptide(L)'
;MKKHIVCLGDSNTHGYCADPADTADGGIRFNENERWTRLLQAKLGDDYLVTEEGLSGRTTCFEDPLHEGLSALNYIYPCLKSHEFVDLLVIMLGTNDVKERFGASAACVAIAMGRLVKKALSVECWGPNKPNVLVIAPPPIGEGMLSSPVGPTMGPGCREKSLELAKYYKEQCDLIGCHFLDAQELGAEFNTVDYMHLTRKGHATMAEELAKRIPELIK
;
A
#
# COMPACT_ATOMS: atom_id res chain seq x y z
N MET A 1 -12.44 -22.94 5.28
CA MET A 1 -12.66 -21.51 4.95
C MET A 1 -11.54 -21.06 4.05
N LYS A 2 -11.79 -20.09 3.16
CA LYS A 2 -10.73 -19.47 2.36
C LYS A 2 -9.73 -18.73 3.27
N LYS A 3 -8.47 -18.68 2.86
CA LYS A 3 -7.46 -17.83 3.49
C LYS A 3 -7.75 -16.36 3.17
N HIS A 4 -8.02 -15.55 4.18
CA HIS A 4 -8.46 -14.18 3.99
C HIS A 4 -7.30 -13.18 4.08
N ILE A 5 -7.09 -12.44 3.01
CA ILE A 5 -6.06 -11.41 2.86
C ILE A 5 -6.73 -10.05 2.75
N VAL A 6 -6.43 -9.12 3.64
CA VAL A 6 -6.89 -7.74 3.55
C VAL A 6 -5.74 -6.87 3.03
N CYS A 7 -5.95 -6.16 1.92
CA CYS A 7 -4.98 -5.28 1.28
C CYS A 7 -5.32 -3.82 1.58
N LEU A 8 -4.73 -3.26 2.63
CA LEU A 8 -4.89 -1.87 3.03
C LEU A 8 -3.85 -0.99 2.34
N GLY A 9 -4.30 0.05 1.66
CA GLY A 9 -3.38 0.95 0.96
C GLY A 9 -4.02 2.24 0.48
N ASP A 10 -3.28 2.95 -0.33
CA ASP A 10 -3.66 4.22 -0.93
C ASP A 10 -4.19 4.07 -2.39
N SER A 11 -3.93 5.06 -3.22
CA SER A 11 -4.31 5.09 -4.63
C SER A 11 -3.70 3.94 -5.45
N ASN A 12 -2.49 3.49 -5.13
CA ASN A 12 -1.86 2.34 -5.79
C ASN A 12 -2.58 1.02 -5.45
N THR A 13 -3.17 0.91 -4.27
CA THR A 13 -4.01 -0.25 -3.91
C THR A 13 -5.44 -0.09 -4.44
N HIS A 14 -5.97 1.12 -4.47
CA HIS A 14 -7.25 1.44 -5.13
C HIS A 14 -7.21 1.14 -6.63
N GLY A 15 -6.04 1.24 -7.25
CA GLY A 15 -5.85 1.08 -8.68
C GLY A 15 -6.08 2.37 -9.48
N TYR A 16 -5.77 3.55 -8.88
CA TYR A 16 -5.82 4.81 -9.62
C TYR A 16 -4.85 4.78 -10.80
N CYS A 17 -5.33 5.25 -11.95
CA CYS A 17 -4.57 5.35 -13.18
C CYS A 17 -4.35 6.83 -13.54
N ALA A 18 -3.10 7.26 -13.61
CA ALA A 18 -2.75 8.63 -14.00
C ALA A 18 -2.74 8.84 -15.53
N ASP A 19 -2.61 7.77 -16.30
CA ASP A 19 -2.68 7.77 -17.77
C ASP A 19 -3.86 6.91 -18.24
N PRO A 20 -5.03 7.50 -18.56
CA PRO A 20 -6.18 6.74 -19.05
C PRO A 20 -5.90 5.86 -20.28
N ALA A 21 -4.85 6.16 -21.05
CA ALA A 21 -4.45 5.33 -22.18
C ALA A 21 -3.86 3.97 -21.74
N ASP A 22 -3.43 3.84 -20.49
CA ASP A 22 -2.91 2.60 -19.93
C ASP A 22 -4.01 1.66 -19.39
N THR A 23 -5.26 2.12 -19.26
CA THR A 23 -6.40 1.26 -18.89
C THR A 23 -7.09 0.69 -20.12
N ALA A 24 -7.75 -0.46 -19.96
CA ALA A 24 -8.47 -1.12 -21.07
C ALA A 24 -9.70 -0.33 -21.52
N ASP A 25 -10.30 0.48 -20.66
CA ASP A 25 -11.56 1.20 -20.88
C ASP A 25 -11.43 2.72 -20.91
N GLY A 26 -10.21 3.25 -20.84
CA GLY A 26 -9.93 4.70 -20.81
C GLY A 26 -10.31 5.39 -19.51
N GLY A 27 -10.56 4.62 -18.43
CA GLY A 27 -10.92 5.14 -17.12
C GLY A 27 -9.73 5.66 -16.31
N ILE A 28 -10.04 6.30 -15.18
CA ILE A 28 -9.04 6.79 -14.21
C ILE A 28 -8.77 5.78 -13.10
N ARG A 29 -9.28 4.56 -13.22
CA ARG A 29 -9.05 3.45 -12.31
C ARG A 29 -8.90 2.17 -13.11
N PHE A 30 -7.84 1.41 -12.85
CA PHE A 30 -7.67 0.07 -13.39
C PHE A 30 -8.84 -0.82 -12.97
N ASN A 31 -9.45 -1.52 -13.92
CA ASN A 31 -10.57 -2.41 -13.65
C ASN A 31 -10.13 -3.70 -12.92
N GLU A 32 -11.06 -4.60 -12.64
CA GLU A 32 -10.79 -5.83 -11.89
C GLU A 32 -9.85 -6.81 -12.59
N ASN A 33 -9.61 -6.65 -13.89
CA ASN A 33 -8.67 -7.47 -14.66
C ASN A 33 -7.28 -6.82 -14.79
N GLU A 34 -7.05 -5.67 -14.14
CA GLU A 34 -5.85 -4.87 -14.31
C GLU A 34 -5.16 -4.51 -13.00
N ARG A 35 -5.92 -4.19 -11.92
CA ARG A 35 -5.31 -3.77 -10.66
C ARG A 35 -4.76 -4.94 -9.85
N TRP A 36 -3.64 -4.73 -9.19
CA TRP A 36 -2.84 -5.78 -8.57
C TRP A 36 -3.60 -6.64 -7.55
N THR A 37 -4.50 -6.08 -6.78
CA THR A 37 -5.29 -6.80 -5.77
C THR A 37 -6.20 -7.84 -6.39
N ARG A 38 -6.85 -7.51 -7.51
CA ARG A 38 -7.74 -8.44 -8.22
C ARG A 38 -6.96 -9.46 -9.04
N LEU A 39 -5.85 -9.03 -9.65
CA LEU A 39 -4.93 -9.96 -10.31
C LEU A 39 -4.32 -10.94 -9.31
N LEU A 40 -4.00 -10.48 -8.09
CA LEU A 40 -3.54 -11.35 -7.00
C LEU A 40 -4.60 -12.39 -6.63
N GLN A 41 -5.88 -11.98 -6.47
CA GLN A 41 -6.99 -12.90 -6.23
C GLN A 41 -7.07 -13.98 -7.33
N ALA A 42 -6.98 -13.57 -8.60
CA ALA A 42 -7.04 -14.50 -9.72
C ALA A 42 -5.88 -15.51 -9.72
N LYS A 43 -4.68 -15.06 -9.33
CA LYS A 43 -3.48 -15.93 -9.27
C LYS A 43 -3.49 -16.88 -8.08
N LEU A 44 -3.99 -16.45 -6.93
CA LEU A 44 -4.09 -17.27 -5.72
C LEU A 44 -5.23 -18.30 -5.79
N GLY A 45 -6.24 -18.04 -6.63
CA GLY A 45 -7.37 -18.97 -6.84
C GLY A 45 -8.40 -18.99 -5.72
N ASP A 46 -9.21 -20.04 -5.72
CA ASP A 46 -10.42 -20.12 -4.88
C ASP A 46 -10.17 -20.45 -3.40
N ASP A 47 -8.97 -20.87 -3.06
CA ASP A 47 -8.59 -21.13 -1.66
C ASP A 47 -8.32 -19.83 -0.87
N TYR A 48 -8.26 -18.69 -1.56
CA TYR A 48 -8.00 -17.38 -0.99
C TYR A 48 -9.17 -16.42 -1.23
N LEU A 49 -9.27 -15.44 -0.34
CA LEU A 49 -10.15 -14.27 -0.45
C LEU A 49 -9.28 -13.02 -0.29
N VAL A 50 -9.16 -12.22 -1.35
CA VAL A 50 -8.44 -10.94 -1.31
C VAL A 50 -9.45 -9.80 -1.24
N THR A 51 -9.44 -9.08 -0.11
CA THR A 51 -10.27 -7.90 0.13
C THR A 51 -9.47 -6.63 -0.12
N GLU A 52 -10.08 -5.72 -0.88
CA GLU A 52 -9.46 -4.45 -1.30
C GLU A 52 -9.88 -3.32 -0.38
N GLU A 53 -8.92 -2.72 0.31
CA GLU A 53 -9.08 -1.56 1.19
C GLU A 53 -8.17 -0.40 0.73
N GLY A 54 -8.16 -0.12 -0.57
CA GLY A 54 -7.46 1.00 -1.19
C GLY A 54 -8.29 2.28 -1.16
N LEU A 55 -7.72 3.38 -0.65
CA LEU A 55 -8.31 4.71 -0.65
C LEU A 55 -7.29 5.74 -1.13
N SER A 56 -7.58 6.43 -2.24
CA SER A 56 -6.68 7.46 -2.79
C SER A 56 -6.38 8.55 -1.75
N GLY A 57 -5.10 8.87 -1.58
CA GLY A 57 -4.68 9.86 -0.59
C GLY A 57 -4.40 9.32 0.81
N ARG A 58 -4.72 8.04 1.10
CA ARG A 58 -4.54 7.47 2.44
C ARG A 58 -3.09 7.56 2.92
N THR A 59 -2.96 7.96 4.18
CA THR A 59 -1.71 8.05 4.93
C THR A 59 -1.62 6.94 5.98
N THR A 60 -0.46 6.75 6.59
CA THR A 60 -0.31 5.84 7.73
C THR A 60 -1.08 6.33 8.96
N CYS A 61 -0.79 7.55 9.44
CA CYS A 61 -1.42 8.09 10.65
C CYS A 61 -1.72 9.60 10.59
N PHE A 62 -1.37 10.28 9.49
CA PHE A 62 -1.57 11.71 9.38
C PHE A 62 -3.00 12.04 8.95
N GLU A 63 -3.62 12.99 9.63
CA GLU A 63 -4.85 13.61 9.13
C GLU A 63 -4.49 14.64 8.05
N ASP A 64 -5.09 14.50 6.88
CA ASP A 64 -4.85 15.45 5.79
C ASP A 64 -5.75 16.68 5.99
N PRO A 65 -5.20 17.91 6.11
CA PRO A 65 -6.02 19.11 6.30
C PRO A 65 -6.90 19.45 5.10
N LEU A 66 -6.68 18.81 3.95
CA LEU A 66 -7.44 19.06 2.72
C LEU A 66 -8.51 17.98 2.44
N HIS A 67 -8.48 16.85 3.18
CA HIS A 67 -9.36 15.70 2.93
C HIS A 67 -9.67 14.97 4.23
N GLU A 68 -10.87 14.40 4.31
CA GLU A 68 -11.34 13.69 5.49
C GLU A 68 -11.05 12.19 5.44
N GLY A 69 -10.80 11.59 6.62
CA GLY A 69 -10.78 10.14 6.82
C GLY A 69 -9.60 9.41 6.17
N LEU A 70 -8.51 10.10 5.86
CA LEU A 70 -7.36 9.49 5.18
C LEU A 70 -6.38 8.76 6.11
N SER A 71 -6.45 8.95 7.42
CA SER A 71 -5.58 8.27 8.38
C SER A 71 -5.94 6.79 8.49
N ALA A 72 -5.03 5.90 8.04
CA ALA A 72 -5.19 4.46 8.21
C ALA A 72 -5.25 4.06 9.69
N LEU A 73 -4.51 4.78 10.56
CA LEU A 73 -4.51 4.52 11.99
C LEU A 73 -5.91 4.65 12.62
N ASN A 74 -6.73 5.58 12.14
CA ASN A 74 -8.10 5.75 12.62
C ASN A 74 -9.06 4.73 12.01
N TYR A 75 -8.74 4.23 10.83
CA TYR A 75 -9.57 3.28 10.09
C TYR A 75 -9.28 1.81 10.40
N ILE A 76 -8.07 1.45 10.83
CA ILE A 76 -7.62 0.06 10.91
C ILE A 76 -8.48 -0.82 11.82
N TYR A 77 -9.01 -0.29 12.94
CA TYR A 77 -9.84 -1.06 13.84
C TYR A 77 -11.18 -1.46 13.20
N PRO A 78 -12.03 -0.53 12.69
CA PRO A 78 -13.27 -0.92 12.01
C PRO A 78 -13.01 -1.77 10.77
N CYS A 79 -11.94 -1.49 10.01
CA CYS A 79 -11.54 -2.29 8.85
C CYS A 79 -11.35 -3.76 9.24
N LEU A 80 -10.44 -4.04 10.16
CA LEU A 80 -10.12 -5.41 10.55
C LEU A 80 -11.29 -6.13 11.22
N LYS A 81 -12.07 -5.44 12.07
CA LYS A 81 -13.25 -6.02 12.71
C LYS A 81 -14.37 -6.35 11.73
N SER A 82 -14.50 -5.59 10.66
CA SER A 82 -15.50 -5.87 9.60
C SER A 82 -15.11 -7.05 8.72
N HIS A 83 -13.83 -7.41 8.69
CA HIS A 83 -13.28 -8.47 7.84
C HIS A 83 -12.82 -9.70 8.61
N GLU A 84 -13.17 -9.84 9.89
CA GLU A 84 -12.74 -10.99 10.68
C GLU A 84 -13.35 -12.32 10.14
N PHE A 85 -12.58 -13.41 9.99
CA PHE A 85 -11.22 -13.53 10.45
C PHE A 85 -10.23 -13.24 9.31
N VAL A 86 -9.09 -12.62 9.65
CA VAL A 86 -8.03 -12.25 8.71
C VAL A 86 -6.83 -13.18 8.89
N ASP A 87 -6.32 -13.76 7.81
CA ASP A 87 -5.10 -14.58 7.84
C ASP A 87 -3.84 -13.77 7.55
N LEU A 88 -3.96 -12.67 6.76
CA LEU A 88 -2.86 -11.75 6.46
C LEU A 88 -3.39 -10.33 6.19
N LEU A 89 -2.82 -9.35 6.86
CA LEU A 89 -2.98 -7.94 6.51
C LEU A 89 -1.77 -7.49 5.68
N VAL A 90 -1.99 -7.03 4.46
CA VAL A 90 -0.98 -6.39 3.62
C VAL A 90 -1.18 -4.88 3.69
N ILE A 91 -0.13 -4.13 4.05
CA ILE A 91 -0.17 -2.67 4.12
C ILE A 91 0.83 -2.08 3.12
N MET A 92 0.34 -1.30 2.14
CA MET A 92 1.19 -0.52 1.24
C MET A 92 0.77 0.95 1.32
N LEU A 93 1.49 1.73 2.12
CA LEU A 93 1.27 3.16 2.41
C LEU A 93 2.62 3.87 2.53
N GLY A 94 2.60 5.20 2.48
CA GLY A 94 3.78 6.05 2.67
C GLY A 94 3.94 7.10 1.58
N THR A 95 3.46 6.85 0.37
CA THR A 95 3.50 7.80 -0.75
C THR A 95 2.83 9.13 -0.39
N ASN A 96 1.73 9.09 0.35
CA ASN A 96 1.03 10.31 0.76
C ASN A 96 1.62 10.96 2.00
N ASP A 97 2.27 10.19 2.85
CA ASP A 97 2.87 10.64 4.11
C ASP A 97 4.07 11.55 3.88
N VAL A 98 4.77 11.40 2.74
CA VAL A 98 5.93 12.23 2.38
C VAL A 98 5.55 13.61 1.85
N LYS A 99 4.26 13.94 1.66
CA LYS A 99 3.81 15.26 1.23
C LYS A 99 4.41 16.37 2.11
N GLU A 100 4.82 17.45 1.46
CA GLU A 100 5.48 18.58 2.14
C GLU A 100 4.66 19.10 3.32
N ARG A 101 3.33 19.21 3.14
CA ARG A 101 2.42 19.76 4.14
C ARG A 101 2.40 19.03 5.49
N PHE A 102 2.85 17.78 5.55
CA PHE A 102 2.95 17.04 6.81
C PHE A 102 4.27 17.33 7.56
N GLY A 103 5.28 17.87 6.90
CA GLY A 103 6.57 18.22 7.55
C GLY A 103 7.33 17.03 8.13
N ALA A 104 6.92 15.79 7.83
CA ALA A 104 7.51 14.58 8.39
C ALA A 104 8.76 14.15 7.60
N SER A 105 9.78 13.66 8.30
CA SER A 105 10.91 12.95 7.70
C SER A 105 10.52 11.51 7.36
N ALA A 106 11.29 10.83 6.51
CA ALA A 106 11.09 9.41 6.20
C ALA A 106 11.13 8.52 7.45
N ALA A 107 12.02 8.83 8.40
CA ALA A 107 12.08 8.12 9.69
C ALA A 107 10.80 8.33 10.52
N CYS A 108 10.22 9.55 10.55
CA CYS A 108 8.94 9.79 11.22
C CYS A 108 7.79 9.03 10.55
N VAL A 109 7.77 8.96 9.22
CA VAL A 109 6.77 8.16 8.47
C VAL A 109 6.90 6.68 8.81
N ALA A 110 8.11 6.16 8.93
CA ALA A 110 8.35 4.78 9.33
C ALA A 110 7.88 4.49 10.78
N ILE A 111 8.09 5.42 11.70
CA ILE A 111 7.56 5.30 13.07
C ILE A 111 6.02 5.30 13.05
N ALA A 112 5.41 6.11 12.20
CA ALA A 112 3.96 6.14 12.00
C ALA A 112 3.44 4.81 11.43
N MET A 113 4.13 4.21 10.46
CA MET A 113 3.84 2.86 9.96
C MET A 113 3.97 1.82 11.08
N GLY A 114 5.04 1.86 11.85
CA GLY A 114 5.22 0.96 13.01
C GLY A 114 4.09 1.09 14.04
N ARG A 115 3.58 2.31 14.28
CA ARG A 115 2.40 2.55 15.13
C ARG A 115 1.14 1.92 14.54
N LEU A 116 0.92 2.05 13.24
CA LEU A 116 -0.21 1.44 12.53
C LEU A 116 -0.16 -0.09 12.63
N VAL A 117 1.01 -0.69 12.36
CA VAL A 117 1.22 -2.14 12.48
C VAL A 117 0.95 -2.64 13.90
N LYS A 118 1.50 -1.98 14.94
CA LYS A 118 1.25 -2.36 16.33
C LYS A 118 -0.25 -2.29 16.69
N LYS A 119 -0.96 -1.28 16.21
CA LYS A 119 -2.42 -1.20 16.40
C LYS A 119 -3.13 -2.35 15.68
N ALA A 120 -2.76 -2.66 14.44
CA ALA A 120 -3.34 -3.78 13.70
C ALA A 120 -3.14 -5.12 14.42
N LEU A 121 -1.91 -5.39 14.89
CA LEU A 121 -1.58 -6.60 15.64
C LEU A 121 -2.39 -6.76 16.93
N SER A 122 -2.85 -5.67 17.55
CA SER A 122 -3.64 -5.67 18.78
C SER A 122 -5.14 -5.86 18.56
N VAL A 123 -5.62 -5.86 17.31
CA VAL A 123 -7.05 -6.07 17.02
C VAL A 123 -7.37 -7.56 17.08
N GLU A 124 -8.43 -7.91 17.78
CA GLU A 124 -8.93 -9.29 17.87
C GLU A 124 -9.71 -9.68 16.61
N CYS A 125 -9.00 -9.97 15.52
CA CYS A 125 -9.58 -10.32 14.21
C CYS A 125 -8.90 -11.52 13.54
N TRP A 126 -7.92 -12.16 14.19
CA TRP A 126 -7.05 -13.17 13.59
C TRP A 126 -7.56 -14.62 13.77
N GLY A 127 -8.71 -14.79 14.43
CA GLY A 127 -9.27 -16.10 14.77
C GLY A 127 -8.32 -16.92 15.64
N PRO A 128 -8.07 -18.21 15.31
CA PRO A 128 -7.14 -19.04 16.06
C PRO A 128 -5.67 -18.78 15.69
N ASN A 129 -5.41 -17.97 14.65
CA ASN A 129 -4.07 -17.71 14.15
C ASN A 129 -3.39 -16.59 14.94
N LYS A 130 -2.05 -16.54 14.85
CA LYS A 130 -1.31 -15.38 15.34
C LYS A 130 -1.52 -14.19 14.39
N PRO A 131 -1.51 -12.95 14.92
CA PRO A 131 -1.51 -11.76 14.08
C PRO A 131 -0.41 -11.79 13.03
N ASN A 132 -0.76 -11.48 11.78
CA ASN A 132 0.13 -11.65 10.63
C ASN A 132 0.04 -10.42 9.71
N VAL A 133 1.12 -9.65 9.61
CA VAL A 133 1.17 -8.40 8.85
C VAL A 133 2.36 -8.38 7.91
N LEU A 134 2.12 -8.00 6.66
CA LEU A 134 3.12 -7.69 5.66
C LEU A 134 3.08 -6.19 5.36
N VAL A 135 4.18 -5.50 5.57
CA VAL A 135 4.39 -4.11 5.13
C VAL A 135 5.11 -4.11 3.79
N ILE A 136 4.57 -3.39 2.83
CA ILE A 136 5.22 -3.15 1.53
C ILE A 136 5.60 -1.67 1.47
N ALA A 137 6.89 -1.37 1.33
CA ALA A 137 7.33 -0.02 0.97
C ALA A 137 6.87 0.28 -0.46
N PRO A 138 6.17 1.41 -0.70
CA PRO A 138 5.74 1.77 -2.05
C PRO A 138 6.96 2.08 -2.94
N PRO A 139 6.82 2.00 -4.28
CA PRO A 139 7.88 2.44 -5.18
C PRO A 139 8.26 3.91 -4.89
N PRO A 140 9.54 4.27 -4.94
CA PRO A 140 9.96 5.65 -4.77
C PRO A 140 9.36 6.58 -5.84
N ILE A 141 9.09 7.82 -5.45
CA ILE A 141 8.59 8.86 -6.35
C ILE A 141 9.69 9.22 -7.38
N GLY A 142 9.31 9.29 -8.65
CA GLY A 142 10.22 9.61 -9.75
C GLY A 142 10.61 11.09 -9.81
N GLU A 143 11.69 11.39 -10.56
CA GLU A 143 12.30 12.74 -10.65
C GLU A 143 11.36 13.80 -11.24
N GLY A 144 10.48 13.41 -12.16
CA GLY A 144 9.56 14.34 -12.84
C GLY A 144 8.36 14.79 -12.00
N MET A 145 8.15 14.24 -10.80
CA MET A 145 6.94 14.47 -10.01
C MET A 145 6.65 15.96 -9.76
N LEU A 146 7.66 16.77 -9.42
CA LEU A 146 7.44 18.20 -9.14
C LEU A 146 6.92 19.00 -10.34
N SER A 147 7.27 18.56 -11.55
CA SER A 147 6.80 19.17 -12.81
C SER A 147 5.49 18.56 -13.35
N SER A 148 4.97 17.57 -12.66
CA SER A 148 3.76 16.85 -13.03
C SER A 148 2.49 17.51 -12.45
N PRO A 149 1.29 17.11 -12.87
CA PRO A 149 0.04 17.63 -12.33
C PRO A 149 -0.12 17.48 -10.81
N VAL A 150 0.54 16.51 -10.19
CA VAL A 150 0.49 16.28 -8.73
C VAL A 150 1.54 17.09 -7.96
N GLY A 151 2.53 17.68 -8.65
CA GLY A 151 3.61 18.45 -8.04
C GLY A 151 3.14 19.50 -7.03
N PRO A 152 2.16 20.38 -7.36
CA PRO A 152 1.66 21.39 -6.42
C PRO A 152 1.06 20.84 -5.14
N THR A 153 0.53 19.61 -5.17
CA THR A 153 -0.10 18.97 -4.00
C THR A 153 0.86 18.09 -3.21
N MET A 154 1.89 17.59 -3.84
CA MET A 154 2.94 16.82 -3.19
C MET A 154 3.97 17.73 -2.52
N GLY A 155 4.48 18.71 -3.24
CA GLY A 155 5.51 19.64 -2.79
C GLY A 155 6.94 19.09 -2.86
N PRO A 156 7.93 19.94 -2.60
CA PRO A 156 9.34 19.56 -2.63
C PRO A 156 9.72 18.56 -1.51
N GLY A 157 10.82 17.85 -1.71
CA GLY A 157 11.36 16.88 -0.75
C GLY A 157 10.63 15.53 -0.70
N CYS A 158 9.53 15.36 -1.45
CA CYS A 158 8.76 14.11 -1.45
C CYS A 158 9.56 12.94 -2.01
N ARG A 159 10.28 13.18 -3.12
CA ARG A 159 11.11 12.15 -3.75
C ARG A 159 12.22 11.68 -2.82
N GLU A 160 12.97 12.61 -2.25
CA GLU A 160 14.09 12.32 -1.35
C GLU A 160 13.64 11.49 -0.16
N LYS A 161 12.52 11.86 0.46
CA LYS A 161 11.91 11.10 1.56
C LYS A 161 11.45 9.71 1.10
N SER A 162 10.84 9.60 -0.09
CA SER A 162 10.35 8.32 -0.59
C SER A 162 11.47 7.30 -0.85
N LEU A 163 12.64 7.75 -1.28
CA LEU A 163 13.82 6.92 -1.48
C LEU A 163 14.35 6.27 -0.19
N GLU A 164 14.07 6.87 0.96
CA GLU A 164 14.52 6.38 2.26
C GLU A 164 13.49 5.47 2.95
N LEU A 165 12.22 5.45 2.49
CA LEU A 165 11.14 4.73 3.19
C LEU A 165 11.43 3.25 3.36
N ALA A 166 11.88 2.56 2.31
CA ALA A 166 12.12 1.12 2.35
C ALA A 166 13.12 0.73 3.46
N LYS A 167 14.22 1.48 3.59
CA LYS A 167 15.22 1.30 4.65
C LYS A 167 14.58 1.40 6.04
N TYR A 168 13.89 2.51 6.32
CA TYR A 168 13.32 2.75 7.65
C TYR A 168 12.12 1.84 7.93
N TYR A 169 11.34 1.45 6.92
CA TYR A 169 10.26 0.47 7.09
C TYR A 169 10.81 -0.90 7.47
N LYS A 170 11.89 -1.35 6.79
CA LYS A 170 12.54 -2.60 7.15
C LYS A 170 13.01 -2.60 8.60
N GLU A 171 13.66 -1.53 9.05
CA GLU A 171 14.11 -1.37 10.44
C GLU A 171 12.92 -1.47 11.42
N GLN A 172 11.78 -0.84 11.13
CA GLN A 172 10.58 -0.92 11.96
C GLN A 172 9.97 -2.33 11.94
N CYS A 173 9.91 -2.98 10.79
CA CYS A 173 9.39 -4.34 10.68
C CYS A 173 10.25 -5.35 11.45
N ASP A 174 11.57 -5.22 11.37
CA ASP A 174 12.52 -6.05 12.14
C ASP A 174 12.31 -5.88 13.66
N LEU A 175 12.11 -4.64 14.13
CA LEU A 175 11.84 -4.34 15.55
C LEU A 175 10.49 -4.89 16.05
N ILE A 176 9.48 -4.93 15.18
CA ILE A 176 8.12 -5.37 15.54
C ILE A 176 7.98 -6.89 15.34
N GLY A 177 8.76 -7.47 14.44
CA GLY A 177 8.67 -8.88 14.05
C GLY A 177 7.56 -9.14 13.03
N CYS A 178 7.31 -8.22 12.09
CA CYS A 178 6.39 -8.42 10.97
C CYS A 178 7.13 -8.56 9.64
N HIS A 179 6.42 -9.02 8.60
CA HIS A 179 7.00 -9.21 7.27
C HIS A 179 7.21 -7.88 6.54
N PHE A 180 8.24 -7.82 5.70
CA PHE A 180 8.59 -6.66 4.91
C PHE A 180 8.89 -7.03 3.45
N LEU A 181 8.45 -6.19 2.51
CA LEU A 181 8.86 -6.22 1.10
C LEU A 181 9.08 -4.78 0.61
N ASP A 182 9.94 -4.63 -0.38
CA ASP A 182 10.14 -3.38 -1.12
C ASP A 182 9.55 -3.53 -2.52
N ALA A 183 8.56 -2.70 -2.88
CA ALA A 183 7.93 -2.74 -4.19
C ALA A 183 8.91 -2.40 -5.33
N GLN A 184 9.93 -1.62 -5.06
CA GLN A 184 10.99 -1.35 -6.05
C GLN A 184 11.78 -2.61 -6.36
N GLU A 185 12.16 -3.40 -5.36
CA GLU A 185 12.86 -4.68 -5.54
C GLU A 185 11.98 -5.73 -6.24
N LEU A 186 10.66 -5.62 -6.13
CA LEU A 186 9.72 -6.45 -6.87
C LEU A 186 9.61 -6.06 -8.36
N GLY A 187 10.20 -4.93 -8.77
CA GLY A 187 10.13 -4.42 -10.13
C GLY A 187 8.82 -3.70 -10.45
N ALA A 188 8.11 -3.19 -9.43
CA ALA A 188 6.90 -2.40 -9.62
C ALA A 188 7.20 -1.11 -10.38
N GLU A 189 6.64 -1.00 -11.59
CA GLU A 189 6.84 0.13 -12.49
C GLU A 189 5.76 1.20 -12.26
N PHE A 190 6.16 2.47 -12.19
CA PHE A 190 5.24 3.60 -12.14
C PHE A 190 5.23 4.37 -13.47
N ASN A 191 4.14 5.12 -13.71
CA ASN A 191 3.97 5.90 -14.93
C ASN A 191 4.80 7.19 -14.93
N THR A 192 4.94 7.80 -16.11
CA THR A 192 5.68 9.07 -16.32
C THR A 192 4.77 10.30 -16.42
N VAL A 193 3.46 10.16 -16.13
CA VAL A 193 2.51 11.28 -16.07
C VAL A 193 2.60 11.97 -14.71
N ASP A 194 2.60 11.21 -13.62
CA ASP A 194 2.72 11.73 -12.25
C ASP A 194 3.90 11.17 -11.45
N TYR A 195 4.59 10.17 -12.00
CA TYR A 195 5.82 9.59 -11.44
C TYR A 195 5.64 8.89 -10.09
N MET A 196 4.44 8.41 -9.75
CA MET A 196 4.20 7.72 -8.49
C MET A 196 3.12 6.62 -8.54
N HIS A 197 2.21 6.66 -9.51
CA HIS A 197 1.20 5.62 -9.63
C HIS A 197 1.68 4.50 -10.55
N LEU A 198 1.34 3.27 -10.19
CA LEU A 198 1.72 2.08 -10.95
C LEU A 198 1.11 2.12 -12.37
N THR A 199 1.89 1.62 -13.35
CA THR A 199 1.36 1.28 -14.66
C THR A 199 0.56 -0.03 -14.60
N ARG A 200 -0.19 -0.37 -15.66
CA ARG A 200 -0.79 -1.71 -15.82
C ARG A 200 0.25 -2.81 -15.62
N LYS A 201 1.43 -2.65 -16.20
CA LYS A 201 2.54 -3.60 -16.04
C LYS A 201 3.03 -3.64 -14.60
N GLY A 202 3.15 -2.50 -13.93
CA GLY A 202 3.49 -2.41 -12.51
C GLY A 202 2.49 -3.18 -11.64
N HIS A 203 1.18 -3.02 -11.89
CA HIS A 203 0.13 -3.78 -11.22
C HIS A 203 0.27 -5.29 -11.47
N ALA A 204 0.52 -5.72 -12.71
CA ALA A 204 0.70 -7.13 -13.04
C ALA A 204 1.93 -7.72 -12.34
N THR A 205 3.05 -6.99 -12.31
CA THR A 205 4.27 -7.40 -11.61
C THR A 205 4.04 -7.55 -10.11
N MET A 206 3.38 -6.57 -9.48
CA MET A 206 3.02 -6.65 -8.05
C MET A 206 2.20 -7.91 -7.74
N ALA A 207 1.18 -8.19 -8.54
CA ALA A 207 0.34 -9.37 -8.35
C ALA A 207 1.11 -10.68 -8.52
N GLU A 208 1.99 -10.77 -9.53
CA GLU A 208 2.82 -11.93 -9.79
C GLU A 208 3.77 -12.24 -8.62
N GLU A 209 4.47 -11.21 -8.16
CA GLU A 209 5.47 -11.37 -7.11
C GLU A 209 4.83 -11.65 -5.74
N LEU A 210 3.68 -11.04 -5.44
CA LEU A 210 2.95 -11.31 -4.20
C LEU A 210 2.31 -12.71 -4.22
N ALA A 211 1.81 -13.18 -5.37
CA ALA A 211 1.24 -14.53 -5.48
C ALA A 211 2.27 -15.63 -5.19
N LYS A 212 3.54 -15.40 -5.47
CA LYS A 212 4.63 -16.34 -5.13
C LYS A 212 4.95 -16.36 -3.63
N ARG A 213 4.85 -15.20 -2.95
CA ARG A 213 5.32 -15.03 -1.56
C ARG A 213 4.23 -15.25 -0.52
N ILE A 214 3.00 -14.82 -0.78
CA ILE A 214 1.91 -14.86 0.20
C ILE A 214 1.64 -16.28 0.72
N PRO A 215 1.63 -17.36 -0.09
CA PRO A 215 1.41 -18.71 0.41
C PRO A 215 2.44 -19.16 1.47
N GLU A 216 3.65 -18.60 1.44
CA GLU A 216 4.70 -18.91 2.43
C GLU A 216 4.47 -18.15 3.75
N LEU A 217 3.74 -17.04 3.71
CA LEU A 217 3.45 -16.20 4.88
C LEU A 217 2.19 -16.68 5.64
N ILE A 218 1.31 -17.43 4.99
CA ILE A 218 0.06 -17.94 5.57
C ILE A 218 0.20 -19.47 5.71
N LYS A 219 0.73 -19.90 6.84
CA LYS A 219 0.91 -21.33 7.16
C LYS A 219 -0.21 -21.85 8.03
#